data_05b368345538534a704fc1401b25474c
#
_entry.id   05b368345538534a704fc1401b25474c
#
_cell.length_a   1.000
_cell.length_b   1.000
_cell.length_c   1.000
_cell.angle_alpha   90.00
_cell.angle_beta   90.00
_cell.angle_gamma   90.00
#
_symmetry.space_group_name_H-M   'P 1'
#
loop_
_entity.id
_entity.type
_entity.pdbx_description
1 polymer ?
#
loop_
_entity_poly.entity_id
_entity_poly.type
_entity_poly.pdbx_seq_one_letter_code
_entity_poly.pdbx_strand_id
1 'polypeptide(L)'
;MALIIRTPIQPRFADFDSFGHANNIAQQSYFDVGKAELFQELWRLTGALKRIPAMIVSVQNDFFAQIRMEDSVEVVTRIDSIGEKSLTIAQSIMCGDRECSRSRTVMVCYDSETQQSVPVPDEWREYV
;
A
#
# COMPACT_ATOMS: atom_id res chain seq x y z
N MET A 1 -7.80 -15.53 7.41
CA MET A 1 -8.08 -14.34 8.24
C MET A 1 -7.43 -13.12 7.60
N ALA A 2 -8.19 -12.09 7.37
CA ALA A 2 -7.69 -10.90 6.70
C ALA A 2 -6.60 -10.21 7.52
N LEU A 3 -5.51 -9.83 6.85
CA LEU A 3 -4.44 -9.06 7.45
C LEU A 3 -4.68 -7.57 7.15
N ILE A 4 -4.81 -6.77 8.19
CA ILE A 4 -4.99 -5.33 8.06
C ILE A 4 -3.80 -4.66 8.74
N ILE A 5 -3.08 -3.86 7.97
CA ILE A 5 -1.92 -3.13 8.45
C ILE A 5 -2.30 -1.66 8.61
N ARG A 6 -1.99 -1.10 9.78
CA ARG A 6 -2.20 0.32 10.06
C ARG A 6 -0.84 0.98 10.26
N THR A 7 -0.49 1.87 9.35
CA THR A 7 0.81 2.51 9.32
C THR A 7 0.67 3.99 9.65
N PRO A 8 1.18 4.46 10.81
CA PRO A 8 1.19 5.88 11.08
C PRO A 8 2.17 6.57 10.15
N ILE A 9 1.77 7.72 9.63
CA ILE A 9 2.58 8.53 8.72
C ILE A 9 2.93 9.83 9.41
N GLN A 10 4.19 10.22 9.34
CA GLN A 10 4.64 11.55 9.75
C GLN A 10 4.77 12.41 8.49
N PRO A 11 3.81 13.31 8.21
CA PRO A 11 3.95 14.22 7.07
C PRO A 11 5.15 15.15 7.24
N ARG A 12 5.81 15.47 6.13
CA ARG A 12 6.96 16.37 6.10
C ARG A 12 6.53 17.71 5.53
N PHE A 13 7.26 18.76 5.87
CA PHE A 13 7.01 20.08 5.33
C PHE A 13 6.97 20.06 3.78
N ALA A 14 7.88 19.31 3.17
CA ALA A 14 7.98 19.23 1.71
C ALA A 14 6.78 18.49 1.05
N ASP A 15 5.94 17.82 1.82
CA ASP A 15 4.77 17.11 1.30
C ASP A 15 3.62 18.04 0.95
N PHE A 16 3.67 19.30 1.40
CA PHE A 16 2.56 20.25 1.27
C PHE A 16 2.81 21.25 0.15
N ASP A 17 1.76 21.52 -0.62
CA ASP A 17 1.80 22.51 -1.69
C ASP A 17 1.52 23.91 -1.14
N SER A 18 1.46 24.90 -2.07
CA SER A 18 1.23 26.29 -1.69
C SER A 18 -0.17 26.54 -1.09
N PHE A 19 -1.10 25.58 -1.23
CA PHE A 19 -2.43 25.66 -0.64
C PHE A 19 -2.48 25.09 0.77
N GLY A 20 -1.36 24.53 1.28
CA GLY A 20 -1.30 23.95 2.61
C GLY A 20 -1.86 22.53 2.69
N HIS A 21 -1.95 21.83 1.58
CA HIS A 21 -2.47 20.46 1.51
C HIS A 21 -1.40 19.49 1.05
N ALA A 22 -1.42 18.27 1.58
CA ALA A 22 -0.51 17.24 1.11
C ALA A 22 -0.78 16.97 -0.38
N ASN A 23 0.26 17.07 -1.21
CA ASN A 23 0.09 16.87 -2.64
C ASN A 23 -0.09 15.39 -2.98
N ASN A 24 -0.53 15.11 -4.20
CA ASN A 24 -0.82 13.75 -4.63
C ASN A 24 0.43 12.85 -4.68
N ILE A 25 1.58 13.43 -4.95
CA ILE A 25 2.85 12.68 -4.98
C ILE A 25 3.21 12.22 -3.56
N ALA A 26 3.08 13.09 -2.57
CA ALA A 26 3.29 12.74 -1.17
C ALA A 26 2.33 11.64 -0.74
N GLN A 27 1.06 11.74 -1.12
CA GLN A 27 0.06 10.72 -0.76
C GLN A 27 0.40 9.37 -1.40
N GLN A 28 0.89 9.34 -2.63
CA GLN A 28 1.37 8.10 -3.25
C GLN A 28 2.52 7.50 -2.42
N SER A 29 3.43 8.33 -1.95
CA SER A 29 4.51 7.88 -1.08
C SER A 29 3.98 7.27 0.23
N TYR A 30 2.93 7.86 0.81
CA TYR A 30 2.30 7.31 2.02
C TYR A 30 1.73 5.92 1.74
N PHE A 31 1.05 5.74 0.61
CA PHE A 31 0.54 4.43 0.20
C PHE A 31 1.68 3.42 0.05
N ASP A 32 2.81 3.83 -0.50
CA ASP A 32 3.96 2.94 -0.69
C ASP A 32 4.55 2.49 0.65
N VAL A 33 4.58 3.35 1.65
CA VAL A 33 5.03 2.98 3.01
C VAL A 33 4.11 1.89 3.58
N GLY A 34 2.80 2.05 3.41
CA GLY A 34 1.84 1.05 3.87
C GLY A 34 2.01 -0.30 3.17
N LYS A 35 2.25 -0.29 1.85
CA LYS A 35 2.51 -1.52 1.10
C LYS A 35 3.79 -2.21 1.58
N ALA A 36 4.86 -1.44 1.81
CA ALA A 36 6.10 -2.00 2.30
C ALA A 36 5.91 -2.71 3.64
N GLU A 37 5.13 -2.13 4.53
CA GLU A 37 4.85 -2.71 5.83
C GLU A 37 3.99 -3.98 5.71
N LEU A 38 3.02 -3.98 4.79
CA LEU A 38 2.23 -5.18 4.50
C LEU A 38 3.12 -6.34 4.06
N PHE A 39 4.03 -6.11 3.12
CA PHE A 39 4.89 -7.16 2.62
C PHE A 39 5.89 -7.64 3.67
N GLN A 40 6.41 -6.75 4.50
CA GLN A 40 7.26 -7.14 5.62
C GLN A 40 6.50 -8.06 6.59
N GLU A 41 5.25 -7.75 6.88
CA GLU A 41 4.44 -8.56 7.78
C GLU A 41 4.08 -9.92 7.16
N LEU A 42 3.73 -9.94 5.88
CA LEU A 42 3.49 -11.20 5.17
C LEU A 42 4.73 -12.09 5.21
N TRP A 43 5.88 -11.49 5.00
CA TRP A 43 7.14 -12.22 5.07
C TRP A 43 7.41 -12.76 6.49
N ARG A 44 7.18 -11.94 7.51
CA ARG A 44 7.36 -12.35 8.89
C ARG A 44 6.43 -13.53 9.25
N LEU A 45 5.19 -13.48 8.77
CA LEU A 45 4.17 -14.50 9.08
C LEU A 45 4.36 -15.79 8.31
N THR A 46 4.79 -15.73 7.07
CA THR A 46 4.81 -16.91 6.18
C THR A 46 6.21 -17.43 5.88
N GLY A 47 7.24 -16.62 6.09
CA GLY A 47 8.61 -16.98 5.71
C GLY A 47 8.81 -17.06 4.20
N ALA A 48 7.77 -16.81 3.41
CA ALA A 48 7.85 -16.86 1.95
C ALA A 48 8.39 -15.53 1.43
N LEU A 49 9.55 -15.57 0.81
CA LEU A 49 10.16 -14.47 0.07
C LEU A 49 10.68 -13.32 0.95
N LYS A 50 11.99 -13.23 1.05
CA LYS A 50 12.70 -12.19 1.81
C LYS A 50 12.71 -10.82 1.13
N ARG A 51 12.22 -10.71 -0.09
CA ARG A 51 12.11 -9.46 -0.84
C ARG A 51 10.68 -9.32 -1.34
N ILE A 52 10.30 -8.11 -1.64
CA ILE A 52 9.03 -7.88 -2.31
C ILE A 52 9.22 -8.35 -3.75
N PRO A 53 8.74 -9.54 -4.12
CA PRO A 53 8.94 -10.04 -5.49
C PRO A 53 7.78 -9.60 -6.37
N ALA A 54 7.29 -8.39 -6.17
CA ALA A 54 6.12 -7.90 -6.87
C ALA A 54 6.39 -6.50 -7.38
N MET A 55 5.88 -6.22 -8.58
CA MET A 55 5.98 -4.90 -9.19
C MET A 55 4.60 -4.34 -9.43
N ILE A 56 4.47 -3.04 -9.33
CA ILE A 56 3.21 -2.34 -9.56
C ILE A 56 2.97 -2.27 -11.07
N VAL A 57 1.77 -2.69 -11.49
CA VAL A 57 1.36 -2.60 -12.90
C VAL A 57 0.19 -1.65 -13.10
N SER A 58 -0.56 -1.32 -12.04
CA SER A 58 -1.69 -0.39 -12.15
C SER A 58 -1.93 0.25 -10.79
N VAL A 59 -2.19 1.56 -10.80
CA VAL A 59 -2.56 2.31 -9.60
C VAL A 59 -3.75 3.19 -9.93
N GLN A 60 -4.76 3.15 -9.07
CA GLN A 60 -5.87 4.08 -9.11
C GLN A 60 -6.01 4.72 -7.74
N ASN A 61 -5.87 6.04 -7.69
CA ASN A 61 -6.04 6.82 -6.47
C ASN A 61 -7.21 7.77 -6.63
N ASP A 62 -8.06 7.85 -5.61
CA ASP A 62 -9.17 8.79 -5.54
C ASP A 62 -8.96 9.66 -4.30
N PHE A 63 -9.19 10.97 -4.45
CA PHE A 63 -8.94 11.96 -3.41
C PHE A 63 -10.27 12.57 -2.99
N PHE A 64 -10.61 12.43 -1.70
CA PHE A 64 -11.92 12.83 -1.17
C PHE A 64 -11.85 14.05 -0.28
N ALA A 65 -10.76 14.21 0.48
CA ALA A 65 -10.58 15.28 1.45
C ALA A 65 -9.12 15.66 1.54
N GLN A 66 -8.87 16.87 1.99
CA GLN A 66 -7.50 17.41 2.07
C GLN A 66 -6.82 16.94 3.35
N ILE A 67 -5.51 16.74 3.25
CA ILE A 67 -4.64 16.43 4.40
C ILE A 67 -3.84 17.68 4.71
N ARG A 68 -3.89 18.12 5.97
CA ARG A 68 -3.19 19.30 6.45
C ARG A 68 -2.03 18.90 7.36
N MET A 69 -1.12 19.83 7.59
CA MET A 69 0.09 19.56 8.41
C MET A 69 -0.27 19.10 9.81
N GLU A 70 -1.35 19.64 10.40
CA GLU A 70 -1.76 19.31 11.77
C GLU A 70 -2.52 17.98 11.88
N ASP A 71 -2.85 17.34 10.77
CA ASP A 71 -3.62 16.10 10.80
C ASP A 71 -2.77 14.93 11.30
N SER A 72 -3.43 14.02 12.02
CA SER A 72 -2.86 12.73 12.36
C SER A 72 -3.17 11.77 11.21
N VAL A 73 -2.16 11.28 10.53
CA VAL A 73 -2.29 10.53 9.28
C VAL A 73 -1.95 9.07 9.49
N GLU A 74 -2.81 8.19 8.99
CA GLU A 74 -2.61 6.75 9.05
C GLU A 74 -2.98 6.14 7.70
N VAL A 75 -2.18 5.17 7.23
CA VAL A 75 -2.53 4.38 6.04
C VAL A 75 -3.01 3.01 6.51
N VAL A 76 -4.18 2.63 6.03
CA VAL A 76 -4.76 1.30 6.30
C VAL A 76 -4.61 0.48 5.03
N THR A 77 -3.95 -0.66 5.12
CA THR A 77 -3.56 -1.48 3.98
C THR A 77 -4.06 -2.92 4.16
N ARG A 78 -4.63 -3.48 3.11
CA ARG A 78 -5.03 -4.89 3.07
C ARG A 78 -4.89 -5.45 1.66
N ILE A 79 -4.78 -6.77 1.58
CA ILE A 79 -4.91 -7.46 0.30
C ILE A 79 -6.41 -7.61 0.01
N ASP A 80 -6.84 -7.07 -1.13
CA ASP A 80 -8.24 -7.16 -1.54
C ASP A 80 -8.54 -8.49 -2.24
N SER A 81 -7.64 -8.92 -3.12
CA SER A 81 -7.79 -10.18 -3.84
C SER A 81 -6.44 -10.67 -4.35
N ILE A 82 -6.36 -11.99 -4.58
CA ILE A 82 -5.18 -12.62 -5.15
C ILE A 82 -5.61 -13.46 -6.35
N GLY A 83 -4.97 -13.21 -7.51
CA GLY A 83 -5.09 -14.03 -8.68
C GLY A 83 -4.00 -15.10 -8.73
N GLU A 84 -3.67 -15.59 -9.91
CA GLU A 84 -2.60 -16.58 -10.05
C GLU A 84 -1.22 -15.96 -9.85
N LYS A 85 -0.92 -14.88 -10.55
CA LYS A 85 0.38 -14.20 -10.53
C LYS A 85 0.26 -12.75 -10.06
N SER A 86 -0.95 -12.29 -9.78
CA SER A 86 -1.22 -10.91 -9.40
C SER A 86 -1.96 -10.84 -8.08
N LEU A 87 -1.87 -9.68 -7.45
CA LEU A 87 -2.67 -9.37 -6.27
C LEU A 87 -3.10 -7.90 -6.33
N THR A 88 -4.22 -7.62 -5.70
CA THR A 88 -4.76 -6.27 -5.61
C THR A 88 -4.68 -5.82 -4.16
N ILE A 89 -4.05 -4.67 -3.95
CA ILE A 89 -3.90 -4.04 -2.63
C ILE A 89 -4.90 -2.90 -2.55
N ALA A 90 -5.69 -2.88 -1.48
CA ALA A 90 -6.62 -1.80 -1.20
C ALA A 90 -6.11 -1.00 0.00
N GLN A 91 -6.09 0.31 -0.12
CA GLN A 91 -5.57 1.19 0.91
C GLN A 91 -6.44 2.42 1.09
N SER A 92 -6.46 2.96 2.32
CA SER A 92 -7.08 4.24 2.63
C SER A 92 -6.10 5.08 3.44
N ILE A 93 -6.05 6.38 3.17
CA ILE A 93 -5.39 7.34 4.05
C ILE A 93 -6.47 7.95 4.94
N MET A 94 -6.29 7.75 6.25
CA MET A 94 -7.24 8.22 7.26
C MET A 94 -6.60 9.36 8.06
N CYS A 95 -7.38 10.40 8.28
CA CYS A 95 -7.06 11.49 9.21
C CYS A 95 -8.12 11.45 10.31
N GLY A 96 -7.84 10.70 11.38
CA GLY A 96 -8.87 10.35 12.35
C GLY A 96 -9.94 9.49 11.69
N ASP A 97 -11.19 9.90 11.80
CA ASP A 97 -12.33 9.17 11.20
C ASP A 97 -12.59 9.57 9.74
N ARG A 98 -11.82 10.53 9.22
CA ARG A 98 -12.03 11.05 7.86
C ARG A 98 -11.16 10.30 6.87
N GLU A 99 -11.78 9.66 5.88
CA GLU A 99 -11.04 9.07 4.76
C GLU A 99 -10.66 10.18 3.78
N CYS A 100 -9.37 10.43 3.65
CA CYS A 100 -8.88 11.52 2.80
C CYS A 100 -8.63 11.05 1.38
N SER A 101 -8.17 9.83 1.20
CA SER A 101 -7.95 9.25 -0.12
C SER A 101 -7.97 7.73 -0.05
N ARG A 102 -8.07 7.13 -1.22
CA ARG A 102 -8.17 5.68 -1.36
C ARG A 102 -7.34 5.25 -2.56
N SER A 103 -6.66 4.11 -2.42
CA SER A 103 -5.82 3.57 -3.48
C SER A 103 -6.18 2.12 -3.76
N ARG A 104 -6.14 1.77 -5.04
CA ARG A 104 -6.25 0.39 -5.51
C ARG A 104 -5.04 0.13 -6.39
N THR A 105 -4.21 -0.81 -6.00
CA THR A 105 -2.96 -1.13 -6.70
C THR A 105 -2.96 -2.57 -7.12
N VAL A 106 -2.72 -2.83 -8.39
CA VAL A 106 -2.51 -4.19 -8.90
C VAL A 106 -1.01 -4.41 -9.02
N MET A 107 -0.54 -5.49 -8.42
CA MET A 107 0.87 -5.89 -8.45
C MET A 107 0.98 -7.29 -9.03
N VAL A 108 2.10 -7.55 -9.70
CA VAL A 108 2.42 -8.85 -10.28
C VAL A 108 3.68 -9.37 -9.61
N CYS A 109 3.64 -10.63 -9.17
CA CYS A 109 4.82 -11.29 -8.63
C CYS A 109 5.78 -11.58 -9.77
N TYR A 110 7.07 -11.35 -9.52
CA TYR A 110 8.04 -11.24 -10.59
C TYR A 110 9.41 -11.73 -10.11
N ASP A 111 10.02 -12.58 -10.92
CA ASP A 111 11.38 -13.06 -10.67
C ASP A 111 12.36 -12.13 -11.37
N SER A 112 13.21 -11.45 -10.59
CA SER A 112 14.17 -10.49 -11.12
C SER A 112 15.28 -11.12 -11.93
N GLU A 113 15.58 -12.40 -11.71
CA GLU A 113 16.62 -13.11 -12.45
C GLU A 113 16.14 -13.54 -13.83
N THR A 114 14.96 -14.16 -13.90
CA THR A 114 14.39 -14.62 -15.18
C THR A 114 13.62 -13.54 -15.92
N GLN A 115 13.28 -12.44 -15.23
CA GLN A 115 12.46 -11.34 -15.73
C GLN A 115 11.08 -11.82 -16.20
N GLN A 116 10.49 -12.76 -15.47
CA GLN A 116 9.19 -13.32 -15.78
C GLN A 116 8.28 -13.25 -14.56
N SER A 117 6.97 -13.18 -14.81
CA SER A 117 5.98 -13.26 -13.74
C SER A 117 5.96 -14.67 -13.16
N VAL A 118 5.72 -14.74 -11.86
CA VAL A 118 5.67 -15.99 -11.10
C VAL A 118 4.40 -16.04 -10.26
N PRO A 119 3.94 -17.24 -9.85
CA PRO A 119 2.74 -17.33 -9.01
C PRO A 119 2.91 -16.61 -7.69
N VAL A 120 1.80 -16.04 -7.21
CA VAL A 120 1.74 -15.49 -5.86
C VAL A 120 1.94 -16.63 -4.87
N PRO A 121 2.74 -16.45 -3.80
CA PRO A 121 2.90 -17.50 -2.80
C PRO A 121 1.54 -17.94 -2.23
N ASP A 122 1.29 -19.25 -2.21
CA ASP A 122 0.02 -19.78 -1.71
C ASP A 122 -0.23 -19.40 -0.25
N GLU A 123 0.83 -19.27 0.53
CA GLU A 123 0.77 -18.91 1.95
C GLU A 123 0.11 -17.55 2.20
N TRP A 124 0.12 -16.66 1.20
CA TRP A 124 -0.49 -15.32 1.34
C TRP A 124 -2.00 -15.37 1.22
N ARG A 125 -2.59 -16.44 0.64
CA ARG A 125 -4.02 -16.50 0.35
C ARG A 125 -4.89 -16.52 1.59
N GLU A 126 -4.37 -16.98 2.71
CA GLU A 126 -5.13 -17.00 3.98
C GLU A 126 -5.26 -15.62 4.63
N TYR A 127 -4.53 -14.62 4.12
CA TYR A 127 -4.51 -13.26 4.69
C TYR A 127 -5.37 -12.26 3.89
N VAL A 128 -6.16 -12.74 2.97
CA VAL A 128 -7.07 -11.90 2.19
C VAL A 128 -8.39 -11.68 2.91
#